data_ffbac0ac2459a6eb0deb66b2734c2c21
#
_entry.id   ffbac0ac2459a6eb0deb66b2734c2c21
#
_cell.length_a   1.000
_cell.length_b   1.000
_cell.length_c   1.000
_cell.angle_alpha   90.00
_cell.angle_beta   90.00
_cell.angle_gamma   90.00
#
_symmetry.space_group_name_H-M   'P 1'
#
loop_
_entity.id
_entity.type
_entity.pdbx_description
1 polymer ?
#
loop_
_entity_poly.entity_id
_entity_poly.type
_entity_poly.pdbx_seq_one_letter_code
_entity_poly.pdbx_strand_id
1 'polypeptide(L)'
;MSAMTGAKLSILSPTPGMVVHGNTVAWRIRLSHFKLDCAAAGTPNKMGEGHIHVMLDGSLINMFCSTQGTVSLQNVKPGIHTLTVLAAENDHADDMHSAKKVTFNYQPTHGLSLIKGEKKGAPSIKIVSPAPGSTVHNGFALTVVPTNFEFSCALYGKPDVAGYGHWHTNLDSTTKGMMGIGTMLRMSCARTFHVDTADISPGRHTFFAILEDNQHAPTPHAQASVTVNVK
;
A
#
# COMPACT_ATOMS: atom_id res chain seq x y z
N MET A 1 10.23 1.18 -17.93
CA MET A 1 10.47 -0.24 -18.27
C MET A 1 9.92 -1.06 -17.11
N SER A 2 9.37 -2.27 -17.35
CA SER A 2 9.01 -3.17 -16.25
C SER A 2 10.27 -3.60 -15.51
N ALA A 3 10.20 -3.69 -14.18
CA ALA A 3 11.28 -4.22 -13.36
C ALA A 3 11.62 -5.67 -13.75
N MET A 4 12.85 -6.09 -13.53
CA MET A 4 13.32 -7.47 -13.74
C MET A 4 13.98 -7.94 -12.44
N THR A 5 13.15 -8.25 -11.44
CA THR A 5 13.62 -8.64 -10.10
C THR A 5 14.28 -10.01 -10.05
N GLY A 6 14.04 -10.86 -11.05
CA GLY A 6 14.43 -12.27 -11.04
C GLY A 6 13.55 -13.15 -10.14
N ALA A 7 12.54 -12.60 -9.51
CA ALA A 7 11.61 -13.30 -8.64
C ALA A 7 10.89 -14.44 -9.37
N LYS A 8 10.83 -15.62 -8.75
CA LYS A 8 9.98 -16.73 -9.19
C LYS A 8 8.84 -16.91 -8.21
N LEU A 9 7.62 -16.72 -8.71
CA LEU A 9 6.41 -16.70 -7.91
C LEU A 9 5.40 -17.76 -8.41
N SER A 10 4.71 -18.43 -7.49
CA SER A 10 3.53 -19.25 -7.77
C SER A 10 2.47 -19.05 -6.69
N ILE A 11 1.19 -18.95 -7.08
CA ILE A 11 0.07 -18.83 -6.14
C ILE A 11 -0.28 -20.21 -5.63
N LEU A 12 -0.37 -20.37 -4.32
CA LEU A 12 -0.78 -21.60 -3.62
C LEU A 12 -2.23 -21.50 -3.13
N SER A 13 -2.70 -20.28 -2.84
CA SER A 13 -4.08 -19.96 -2.45
C SER A 13 -4.43 -18.54 -2.93
N PRO A 14 -5.68 -18.29 -3.37
CA PRO A 14 -6.73 -19.26 -3.62
C PRO A 14 -6.35 -20.21 -4.76
N THR A 15 -7.00 -21.39 -4.83
CA THR A 15 -6.93 -22.26 -6.01
C THR A 15 -7.87 -21.76 -7.10
N PRO A 16 -7.61 -22.05 -8.40
CA PRO A 16 -8.49 -21.62 -9.48
C PRO A 16 -9.93 -22.08 -9.26
N GLY A 17 -10.87 -21.13 -9.35
CA GLY A 17 -12.29 -21.38 -9.16
C GLY A 17 -12.75 -21.60 -7.71
N MET A 18 -11.85 -21.43 -6.72
CA MET A 18 -12.22 -21.55 -5.30
C MET A 18 -13.43 -20.66 -4.96
N VAL A 19 -14.43 -21.23 -4.28
CA VAL A 19 -15.56 -20.46 -3.76
C VAL A 19 -15.19 -19.84 -2.41
N VAL A 20 -15.39 -18.52 -2.27
CA VAL A 20 -15.15 -17.76 -1.05
C VAL A 20 -16.48 -17.32 -0.47
N HIS A 21 -16.85 -17.87 0.70
CA HIS A 21 -18.09 -17.53 1.40
C HIS A 21 -17.91 -16.47 2.48
N GLY A 22 -16.67 -16.23 2.91
CA GLY A 22 -16.33 -15.20 3.89
C GLY A 22 -16.11 -13.83 3.24
N ASN A 23 -15.92 -12.82 4.07
CA ASN A 23 -15.75 -11.42 3.65
C ASN A 23 -14.28 -11.04 3.39
N THR A 24 -13.40 -12.02 3.30
CA THR A 24 -11.98 -11.86 2.94
C THR A 24 -11.55 -13.04 2.07
N VAL A 25 -10.62 -12.82 1.16
CA VAL A 25 -9.91 -13.89 0.47
C VAL A 25 -8.48 -13.98 1.00
N ALA A 26 -8.12 -15.17 1.50
CA ALA A 26 -6.75 -15.46 1.92
C ALA A 26 -5.90 -15.79 0.70
N TRP A 27 -4.70 -15.24 0.63
CA TRP A 27 -3.74 -15.56 -0.40
C TRP A 27 -2.43 -16.10 0.20
N ARG A 28 -1.76 -16.98 -0.53
CA ARG A 28 -0.46 -17.52 -0.20
C ARG A 28 0.31 -17.83 -1.48
N ILE A 29 1.61 -17.53 -1.47
CA ILE A 29 2.52 -17.77 -2.58
C ILE A 29 3.72 -18.58 -2.14
N ARG A 30 4.36 -19.25 -3.11
CA ARG A 30 5.76 -19.65 -3.04
C ARG A 30 6.58 -18.61 -3.77
N LEU A 31 7.66 -18.15 -3.14
CA LEU A 31 8.56 -17.14 -3.68
C LEU A 31 10.00 -17.65 -3.57
N SER A 32 10.80 -17.44 -4.61
CA SER A 32 12.23 -17.72 -4.61
C SER A 32 13.00 -16.72 -5.45
N HIS A 33 14.30 -16.60 -5.20
CA HIS A 33 15.23 -15.66 -5.86
C HIS A 33 14.85 -14.18 -5.61
N PHE A 34 14.19 -13.90 -4.48
CA PHE A 34 13.75 -12.56 -4.11
C PHE A 34 13.65 -12.43 -2.60
N LYS A 35 14.26 -11.38 -2.04
CA LYS A 35 14.19 -11.03 -0.62
C LYS A 35 13.06 -10.02 -0.40
N LEU A 36 12.17 -10.32 0.54
CA LEU A 36 11.15 -9.36 0.97
C LEU A 36 11.73 -8.40 2.00
N ASP A 37 11.69 -7.10 1.68
CA ASP A 37 12.18 -6.04 2.56
C ASP A 37 11.34 -4.76 2.40
N CYS A 38 10.35 -4.57 3.26
CA CYS A 38 9.54 -3.34 3.22
C CYS A 38 10.22 -2.15 3.88
N ALA A 39 11.27 -2.34 4.67
CA ALA A 39 12.03 -1.21 5.21
C ALA A 39 12.76 -0.47 4.08
N ALA A 40 13.14 -1.21 3.03
CA ALA A 40 13.79 -0.66 1.84
C ALA A 40 12.81 -0.02 0.82
N ALA A 41 11.50 -0.10 1.01
CA ALA A 41 10.53 0.54 0.11
C ALA A 41 10.76 2.07 0.05
N GLY A 42 10.69 2.65 -1.15
CA GLY A 42 10.95 4.08 -1.39
C GLY A 42 12.43 4.46 -1.40
N THR A 43 13.35 3.52 -1.18
CA THR A 43 14.80 3.71 -1.29
C THR A 43 15.32 3.26 -2.67
N PRO A 44 16.60 3.49 -3.01
CA PRO A 44 17.15 3.00 -4.27
C PRO A 44 17.03 1.48 -4.45
N ASN A 45 16.68 1.06 -5.67
CA ASN A 45 16.51 -0.36 -5.99
C ASN A 45 17.78 -1.18 -5.73
N LYS A 46 17.56 -2.38 -5.17
CA LYS A 46 18.59 -3.43 -5.02
C LYS A 46 18.10 -4.68 -5.76
N MET A 47 18.95 -5.24 -6.61
CA MET A 47 18.58 -6.43 -7.39
C MET A 47 18.13 -7.58 -6.48
N GLY A 48 16.98 -8.17 -6.78
CA GLY A 48 16.43 -9.30 -6.05
C GLY A 48 15.87 -8.96 -4.66
N GLU A 49 15.61 -7.69 -4.37
CA GLU A 49 15.02 -7.20 -3.12
C GLU A 49 13.85 -6.27 -3.40
N GLY A 50 12.83 -6.31 -2.56
CA GLY A 50 11.64 -5.45 -2.65
C GLY A 50 10.47 -6.03 -1.88
N HIS A 51 9.27 -5.91 -2.43
CA HIS A 51 8.03 -6.32 -1.77
C HIS A 51 7.06 -6.98 -2.76
N ILE A 52 5.91 -7.43 -2.27
CA ILE A 52 4.85 -8.03 -3.08
C ILE A 52 3.73 -7.02 -3.26
N HIS A 53 3.30 -6.81 -4.49
CA HIS A 53 2.03 -6.16 -4.79
C HIS A 53 0.92 -7.21 -4.97
N VAL A 54 -0.22 -6.95 -4.36
CA VAL A 54 -1.44 -7.76 -4.52
C VAL A 54 -2.52 -6.88 -5.10
N MET A 55 -3.10 -7.35 -6.20
CA MET A 55 -4.17 -6.65 -6.91
C MET A 55 -5.45 -7.48 -6.92
N LEU A 56 -6.59 -6.83 -6.85
CA LEU A 56 -7.91 -7.43 -7.09
C LEU A 56 -8.54 -6.75 -8.30
N ASP A 57 -8.90 -7.54 -9.30
CA ASP A 57 -9.50 -7.10 -10.57
C ASP A 57 -8.68 -6.00 -11.29
N GLY A 58 -7.36 -6.04 -11.10
CA GLY A 58 -6.41 -5.10 -11.69
C GLY A 58 -6.11 -3.86 -10.85
N SER A 59 -6.81 -3.63 -9.74
CA SER A 59 -6.54 -2.53 -8.81
C SER A 59 -5.63 -2.96 -7.68
N LEU A 60 -4.59 -2.18 -7.37
CA LEU A 60 -3.66 -2.43 -6.28
C LEU A 60 -4.41 -2.42 -4.94
N ILE A 61 -4.26 -3.50 -4.17
CA ILE A 61 -4.80 -3.58 -2.81
C ILE A 61 -3.79 -3.06 -1.81
N ASN A 62 -2.58 -3.62 -1.82
CA ASN A 62 -1.53 -3.22 -0.88
C ASN A 62 -0.18 -3.80 -1.31
N MET A 63 0.88 -3.28 -0.68
CA MET A 63 2.21 -3.87 -0.66
C MET A 63 2.37 -4.77 0.57
N PHE A 64 3.06 -5.90 0.40
CA PHE A 64 3.24 -6.90 1.46
C PHE A 64 4.69 -7.36 1.55
N CYS A 65 5.17 -7.55 2.80
CA CYS A 65 6.45 -8.18 3.11
C CYS A 65 6.29 -9.59 3.65
N SER A 66 5.28 -10.28 3.19
CA SER A 66 5.02 -11.67 3.53
C SER A 66 4.63 -12.45 2.29
N THR A 67 4.76 -13.76 2.38
CA THR A 67 4.31 -14.68 1.33
C THR A 67 2.85 -15.11 1.49
N GLN A 68 2.12 -14.47 2.40
CA GLN A 68 0.70 -14.72 2.64
C GLN A 68 0.01 -13.51 3.27
N GLY A 69 -1.31 -13.44 3.10
CA GLY A 69 -2.13 -12.38 3.66
C GLY A 69 -3.60 -12.57 3.34
N THR A 70 -4.37 -11.53 3.58
CA THR A 70 -5.81 -11.49 3.26
C THR A 70 -6.14 -10.21 2.53
N VAL A 71 -7.11 -10.30 1.62
CA VAL A 71 -7.72 -9.15 0.93
C VAL A 71 -9.17 -9.04 1.40
N SER A 72 -9.55 -7.86 1.87
CA SER A 72 -10.95 -7.55 2.20
C SER A 72 -11.83 -7.57 0.95
N LEU A 73 -13.04 -8.13 1.08
CA LEU A 73 -14.07 -8.09 0.04
C LEU A 73 -15.16 -7.04 0.37
N GLN A 74 -14.86 -6.06 1.22
CA GLN A 74 -15.70 -4.90 1.46
C GLN A 74 -16.00 -4.17 0.16
N ASN A 75 -17.25 -3.82 -0.11
CA ASN A 75 -17.72 -3.20 -1.34
C ASN A 75 -17.44 -4.00 -2.63
N VAL A 76 -17.06 -5.27 -2.53
CA VAL A 76 -16.92 -6.18 -3.67
C VAL A 76 -18.27 -6.87 -3.92
N LYS A 77 -18.71 -6.92 -5.17
CA LYS A 77 -19.95 -7.61 -5.56
C LYS A 77 -19.72 -9.13 -5.58
N PRO A 78 -20.73 -9.96 -5.30
CA PRO A 78 -20.64 -11.41 -5.58
C PRO A 78 -20.32 -11.67 -7.04
N GLY A 79 -19.53 -12.71 -7.32
CA GLY A 79 -19.14 -13.11 -8.67
C GLY A 79 -17.70 -13.58 -8.79
N ILE A 80 -17.22 -13.72 -10.03
CA ILE A 80 -15.86 -14.12 -10.34
C ILE A 80 -14.94 -12.92 -10.28
N HIS A 81 -13.84 -13.08 -9.53
CA HIS A 81 -12.80 -12.07 -9.34
C HIS A 81 -11.42 -12.62 -9.66
N THR A 82 -10.51 -11.75 -10.02
CA THR A 82 -9.11 -12.08 -10.32
C THR A 82 -8.20 -11.50 -9.27
N LEU A 83 -7.44 -12.36 -8.58
CA LEU A 83 -6.32 -11.95 -7.75
C LEU A 83 -5.04 -12.02 -8.58
N THR A 84 -4.28 -10.93 -8.60
CA THR A 84 -2.94 -10.88 -9.20
C THR A 84 -1.93 -10.63 -8.10
N VAL A 85 -0.83 -11.38 -8.11
CA VAL A 85 0.29 -11.21 -7.19
C VAL A 85 1.57 -11.11 -7.99
N LEU A 86 2.41 -10.12 -7.68
CA LEU A 86 3.69 -9.89 -8.36
C LEU A 86 4.72 -9.31 -7.41
N ALA A 87 6.00 -9.43 -7.77
CA ALA A 87 7.09 -8.75 -7.08
C ALA A 87 7.18 -7.30 -7.58
N ALA A 88 7.57 -6.39 -6.69
CA ALA A 88 7.86 -5.00 -7.01
C ALA A 88 9.21 -4.60 -6.40
N GLU A 89 9.96 -3.76 -7.09
CA GLU A 89 11.23 -3.19 -6.61
C GLU A 89 10.99 -2.16 -5.49
N ASN A 90 12.07 -1.68 -4.86
CA ASN A 90 11.96 -0.71 -3.78
C ASN A 90 11.29 0.61 -4.21
N ASP A 91 11.40 1.02 -5.47
CA ASP A 91 10.73 2.19 -6.04
C ASP A 91 9.31 1.90 -6.55
N HIS A 92 8.74 0.75 -6.16
CA HIS A 92 7.42 0.24 -6.55
C HIS A 92 7.26 -0.09 -8.04
N ALA A 93 8.34 -0.21 -8.80
CA ALA A 93 8.26 -0.68 -10.18
C ALA A 93 7.85 -2.16 -10.21
N ASP A 94 6.72 -2.45 -10.87
CA ASP A 94 6.15 -3.79 -10.98
C ASP A 94 6.99 -4.71 -11.87
N ASP A 95 7.39 -5.88 -11.36
CA ASP A 95 7.95 -6.95 -12.18
C ASP A 95 6.83 -7.80 -12.81
N MET A 96 6.40 -7.38 -13.97
CA MET A 96 5.33 -8.06 -14.72
C MET A 96 5.70 -9.49 -15.15
N HIS A 97 7.00 -9.86 -15.21
CA HIS A 97 7.44 -11.23 -15.50
C HIS A 97 7.16 -12.17 -14.32
N SER A 98 7.20 -11.66 -13.10
CA SER A 98 6.87 -12.40 -11.89
C SER A 98 5.35 -12.59 -11.70
N ALA A 99 4.52 -11.80 -12.38
CA ALA A 99 3.08 -11.72 -12.16
C ALA A 99 2.38 -13.08 -12.34
N LYS A 100 1.56 -13.43 -11.38
CA LYS A 100 0.67 -14.61 -11.42
C LYS A 100 -0.76 -14.19 -11.12
N LYS A 101 -1.70 -14.83 -11.81
CA LYS A 101 -3.13 -14.55 -11.69
C LYS A 101 -3.88 -15.81 -11.32
N VAL A 102 -4.91 -15.67 -10.50
CA VAL A 102 -5.85 -16.74 -10.16
C VAL A 102 -7.25 -16.16 -10.05
N THR A 103 -8.25 -16.88 -10.53
CA THR A 103 -9.66 -16.50 -10.36
C THR A 103 -10.26 -17.25 -9.18
N PHE A 104 -11.16 -16.59 -8.46
CA PHE A 104 -12.00 -17.19 -7.43
C PHE A 104 -13.44 -16.68 -7.59
N ASN A 105 -14.42 -17.39 -6.99
CA ASN A 105 -15.82 -17.02 -7.03
C ASN A 105 -16.28 -16.55 -5.64
N TYR A 106 -16.59 -15.27 -5.50
CA TYR A 106 -17.08 -14.68 -4.26
C TYR A 106 -18.59 -14.93 -4.15
N GLN A 107 -19.00 -15.72 -3.18
CA GLN A 107 -20.40 -16.06 -2.86
C GLN A 107 -20.62 -15.93 -1.35
N PRO A 108 -20.75 -14.68 -0.83
CA PRO A 108 -20.84 -14.47 0.61
C PRO A 108 -22.08 -15.12 1.21
N THR A 109 -21.91 -15.85 2.31
CA THR A 109 -23.05 -16.36 3.11
C THR A 109 -23.75 -15.18 3.83
N HIS A 110 -22.94 -14.25 4.33
CA HIS A 110 -23.39 -12.98 4.95
C HIS A 110 -22.56 -11.85 4.38
N GLY A 111 -23.09 -11.16 3.37
CA GLY A 111 -22.42 -10.02 2.75
C GLY A 111 -22.27 -8.85 3.73
N LEU A 112 -21.16 -8.11 3.60
CA LEU A 112 -20.96 -6.87 4.35
C LEU A 112 -21.91 -5.78 3.86
N SER A 113 -22.40 -4.96 4.78
CA SER A 113 -23.06 -3.71 4.41
C SER A 113 -22.10 -2.82 3.64
N LEU A 114 -22.57 -2.21 2.55
CA LEU A 114 -21.75 -1.29 1.77
C LEU A 114 -21.34 -0.08 2.62
N ILE A 115 -20.06 0.22 2.62
CA ILE A 115 -19.58 1.52 3.09
C ILE A 115 -19.98 2.54 2.04
N LYS A 116 -20.82 3.49 2.43
CA LYS A 116 -21.26 4.63 1.63
C LYS A 116 -20.62 5.88 2.20
N GLY A 117 -19.99 6.66 1.32
CA GLY A 117 -19.31 7.88 1.73
C GLY A 117 -20.18 9.11 1.58
N GLU A 118 -19.79 10.15 2.32
CA GLU A 118 -20.35 11.49 2.21
C GLU A 118 -19.21 12.51 2.08
N LYS A 119 -19.39 13.52 1.23
CA LYS A 119 -18.47 14.67 1.20
C LYS A 119 -18.79 15.60 2.36
N LYS A 120 -17.93 15.62 3.36
CA LYS A 120 -18.08 16.47 4.57
C LYS A 120 -17.32 17.81 4.48
N GLY A 121 -16.87 18.20 3.30
CA GLY A 121 -16.02 19.37 3.06
C GLY A 121 -14.70 18.97 2.39
N ALA A 122 -13.75 19.91 2.26
CA ALA A 122 -12.45 19.65 1.69
C ALA A 122 -11.63 18.74 2.63
N PRO A 123 -11.11 17.58 2.15
CA PRO A 123 -10.22 16.75 2.93
C PRO A 123 -8.89 17.45 3.21
N SER A 124 -8.31 17.20 4.38
CA SER A 124 -6.95 17.63 4.69
C SER A 124 -6.26 16.66 5.64
N ILE A 125 -4.93 16.74 5.73
CA ILE A 125 -4.10 15.94 6.62
C ILE A 125 -3.08 16.83 7.30
N LYS A 126 -2.77 16.52 8.58
CA LYS A 126 -1.70 17.16 9.34
C LYS A 126 -0.79 16.11 9.93
N ILE A 127 0.52 16.34 9.91
CA ILE A 127 1.48 15.55 10.68
C ILE A 127 1.57 16.20 12.08
N VAL A 128 1.36 15.38 13.11
CA VAL A 128 1.41 15.84 14.52
C VAL A 128 2.63 15.29 15.27
N SER A 129 3.28 14.26 14.73
CA SER A 129 4.55 13.71 15.22
C SER A 129 5.33 13.13 14.04
N PRO A 130 6.68 13.26 14.01
CA PRO A 130 7.54 13.99 14.93
C PRO A 130 7.41 15.52 14.80
N ALA A 131 7.96 16.27 15.76
CA ALA A 131 8.04 17.73 15.66
C ALA A 131 9.05 18.13 14.57
N PRO A 132 8.81 19.23 13.82
CA PRO A 132 9.77 19.73 12.83
C PRO A 132 11.14 19.99 13.44
N GLY A 133 12.21 19.56 12.75
CA GLY A 133 13.60 19.74 13.18
C GLY A 133 14.07 18.77 14.27
N SER A 134 13.21 17.87 14.77
CA SER A 134 13.61 16.86 15.75
C SER A 134 14.66 15.89 15.20
N THR A 135 15.44 15.32 16.08
CA THR A 135 16.36 14.22 15.75
C THR A 135 15.67 12.88 16.05
N VAL A 136 15.72 11.97 15.11
CA VAL A 136 15.14 10.61 15.20
C VAL A 136 16.22 9.57 15.05
N HIS A 137 16.07 8.44 15.79
CA HIS A 137 17.05 7.35 15.83
C HIS A 137 16.32 6.01 15.73
N ASN A 138 16.88 5.05 14.99
CA ASN A 138 16.41 3.65 14.93
C ASN A 138 14.90 3.51 14.64
N GLY A 139 14.38 4.42 13.82
CA GLY A 139 12.97 4.51 13.51
C GLY A 139 12.19 5.48 14.42
N PHE A 140 10.99 5.86 13.96
CA PHE A 140 10.12 6.78 14.68
C PHE A 140 8.66 6.62 14.27
N ALA A 141 7.75 7.11 15.13
CA ALA A 141 6.33 7.15 14.83
C ALA A 141 5.96 8.41 14.05
N LEU A 142 5.56 8.24 12.79
CA LEU A 142 4.93 9.31 11.99
C LEU A 142 3.43 9.25 12.24
N THR A 143 2.87 10.29 12.88
CA THR A 143 1.47 10.34 13.28
C THR A 143 0.75 11.47 12.55
N VAL A 144 -0.41 11.16 11.98
CA VAL A 144 -1.22 12.07 11.19
C VAL A 144 -2.63 12.22 11.74
N VAL A 145 -3.25 13.36 11.46
CA VAL A 145 -4.67 13.63 11.76
C VAL A 145 -5.36 14.08 10.47
N PRO A 146 -6.27 13.26 9.91
CA PRO A 146 -7.10 13.68 8.80
C PRO A 146 -8.27 14.55 9.29
N THR A 147 -8.77 15.41 8.41
CA THR A 147 -10.01 16.18 8.58
C THR A 147 -10.92 15.95 7.38
N ASN A 148 -12.22 15.75 7.58
CA ASN A 148 -13.21 15.43 6.55
C ASN A 148 -12.84 14.18 5.71
N PHE A 149 -12.12 13.24 6.32
CA PHE A 149 -11.63 12.04 5.66
C PHE A 149 -11.45 10.89 6.67
N GLU A 150 -11.85 9.68 6.28
CA GLU A 150 -11.75 8.49 7.11
C GLU A 150 -10.83 7.46 6.48
N PHE A 151 -9.93 6.90 7.27
CA PHE A 151 -9.03 5.85 6.81
C PHE A 151 -9.72 4.49 6.81
N SER A 152 -9.58 3.74 5.72
CA SER A 152 -10.13 2.40 5.59
C SER A 152 -9.22 1.47 4.78
N CYS A 153 -8.58 0.53 5.46
CA CYS A 153 -7.84 -0.56 4.79
C CYS A 153 -8.77 -1.50 4.01
N ALA A 154 -10.02 -1.60 4.42
CA ALA A 154 -10.98 -2.51 3.77
C ALA A 154 -11.35 -2.05 2.35
N LEU A 155 -11.16 -0.77 2.05
CA LEU A 155 -11.48 -0.17 0.76
C LEU A 155 -10.30 -0.04 -0.20
N TYR A 156 -9.09 -0.45 0.16
CA TYR A 156 -7.94 -0.43 -0.74
C TYR A 156 -8.24 -1.10 -2.08
N GLY A 157 -7.96 -0.42 -3.19
CA GLY A 157 -8.18 -0.89 -4.55
C GLY A 157 -9.66 -1.10 -4.93
N LYS A 158 -10.60 -0.60 -4.12
CA LYS A 158 -12.03 -0.65 -4.43
C LYS A 158 -12.45 0.61 -5.17
N PRO A 159 -13.63 0.61 -5.83
CA PRO A 159 -14.21 1.84 -6.35
C PRO A 159 -14.24 2.93 -5.28
N ASP A 160 -13.96 4.17 -5.69
CA ASP A 160 -13.87 5.28 -4.76
C ASP A 160 -15.15 5.49 -3.96
N VAL A 161 -14.96 5.78 -2.67
CA VAL A 161 -16.02 6.08 -1.70
C VAL A 161 -15.72 7.46 -1.10
N ALA A 162 -16.55 8.43 -1.41
CA ALA A 162 -16.32 9.83 -1.03
C ALA A 162 -16.03 9.98 0.48
N GLY A 163 -14.93 10.66 0.81
CA GLY A 163 -14.48 10.89 2.18
C GLY A 163 -13.77 9.70 2.83
N TYR A 164 -13.51 8.62 2.10
CA TYR A 164 -12.74 7.46 2.55
C TYR A 164 -11.50 7.25 1.69
N GLY A 165 -10.48 6.65 2.30
CA GLY A 165 -9.25 6.25 1.62
C GLY A 165 -8.16 5.92 2.62
N HIS A 166 -6.95 6.33 2.30
CA HIS A 166 -5.76 6.06 3.10
C HIS A 166 -4.74 7.20 2.92
N TRP A 167 -3.53 7.03 3.40
CA TRP A 167 -2.46 7.99 3.13
C TRP A 167 -1.16 7.28 2.77
N HIS A 168 -0.39 7.93 1.91
CA HIS A 168 0.96 7.53 1.58
C HIS A 168 1.96 8.36 2.36
N THR A 169 3.10 7.76 2.74
CA THR A 169 4.27 8.50 3.22
C THR A 169 5.41 8.36 2.24
N ASN A 170 5.94 9.50 1.78
CA ASN A 170 7.05 9.57 0.85
C ASN A 170 8.27 10.22 1.51
N LEU A 171 9.47 9.83 1.05
CA LEU A 171 10.76 10.34 1.51
C LEU A 171 11.33 11.34 0.50
N ASP A 172 11.61 12.57 0.93
CA ASP A 172 12.30 13.64 0.22
C ASP A 172 11.68 14.08 -1.12
N SER A 173 10.73 13.35 -1.67
CA SER A 173 10.08 13.69 -2.95
C SER A 173 8.69 13.07 -3.05
N THR A 174 7.80 13.75 -3.76
CA THR A 174 6.46 13.25 -4.12
C THR A 174 6.28 13.11 -5.63
N THR A 175 7.38 13.25 -6.40
CA THR A 175 7.32 13.30 -7.87
C THR A 175 8.19 12.25 -8.56
N LYS A 176 8.98 11.48 -7.80
CA LYS A 176 9.83 10.42 -8.37
C LYS A 176 9.04 9.16 -8.67
N GLY A 177 9.42 8.48 -9.75
CA GLY A 177 8.78 7.25 -10.20
C GLY A 177 7.42 7.48 -10.86
N MET A 178 6.73 6.39 -11.17
CA MET A 178 5.39 6.44 -11.74
C MET A 178 4.39 6.98 -10.69
N MET A 179 3.61 7.98 -11.02
CA MET A 179 2.62 8.63 -10.16
C MET A 179 3.18 9.17 -8.83
N GLY A 180 4.50 9.47 -8.75
CA GLY A 180 5.14 9.99 -7.54
C GLY A 180 5.43 8.96 -6.45
N ILE A 181 5.18 7.67 -6.69
CA ILE A 181 5.34 6.62 -5.66
C ILE A 181 6.76 6.06 -5.52
N GLY A 182 7.72 6.47 -6.37
CA GLY A 182 9.09 5.93 -6.34
C GLY A 182 9.88 6.20 -5.06
N THR A 183 9.38 7.09 -4.20
CA THR A 183 9.93 7.35 -2.85
C THR A 183 8.91 7.04 -1.75
N MET A 184 7.85 6.32 -2.06
CA MET A 184 6.82 5.94 -1.08
C MET A 184 7.35 4.85 -0.16
N LEU A 185 7.46 5.16 1.13
CA LEU A 185 7.87 4.19 2.15
C LEU A 185 6.72 3.24 2.49
N ARG A 186 5.51 3.75 2.52
CA ARG A 186 4.33 2.96 2.91
C ARG A 186 3.02 3.65 2.55
N MET A 187 1.99 2.84 2.33
CA MET A 187 0.60 3.24 2.42
C MET A 187 0.01 2.76 3.75
N SER A 188 -0.81 3.59 4.40
CA SER A 188 -1.36 3.31 5.71
C SER A 188 -2.81 3.79 5.83
N CYS A 189 -3.62 2.98 6.51
CA CYS A 189 -4.96 3.34 6.97
C CYS A 189 -5.03 3.51 8.50
N ALA A 190 -3.88 3.47 9.17
CA ALA A 190 -3.76 3.83 10.58
C ALA A 190 -3.30 5.29 10.72
N ARG A 191 -3.62 5.92 11.84
CA ARG A 191 -3.16 7.29 12.13
C ARG A 191 -1.67 7.38 12.40
N THR A 192 -1.05 6.27 12.75
CA THR A 192 0.39 6.21 13.06
C THR A 192 1.03 5.12 12.21
N PHE A 193 2.13 5.46 11.58
CA PHE A 193 3.03 4.56 10.89
C PHE A 193 4.41 4.63 11.54
N HIS A 194 5.02 3.48 11.84
CA HIS A 194 6.39 3.43 12.30
C HIS A 194 7.33 3.42 11.10
N VAL A 195 8.08 4.50 10.92
CA VAL A 195 9.12 4.62 9.89
C VAL A 195 10.35 3.87 10.40
N ASP A 196 10.83 2.89 9.64
CA ASP A 196 12.14 2.30 9.83
C ASP A 196 13.19 3.20 9.15
N THR A 197 14.30 3.46 9.83
CA THR A 197 15.37 4.32 9.29
C THR A 197 16.62 3.55 8.88
N ALA A 198 16.60 2.23 8.92
CA ALA A 198 17.78 1.40 8.63
C ALA A 198 18.34 1.60 7.20
N ASP A 199 17.45 1.83 6.23
CA ASP A 199 17.81 2.08 4.82
C ASP A 199 17.75 3.57 4.44
N ILE A 200 17.57 4.47 5.41
CA ILE A 200 17.61 5.92 5.22
C ILE A 200 18.97 6.46 5.67
N SER A 201 19.66 7.18 4.79
CA SER A 201 20.97 7.75 5.13
C SER A 201 20.85 8.74 6.31
N PRO A 202 21.88 8.84 7.17
CA PRO A 202 21.91 9.90 8.17
C PRO A 202 21.86 11.28 7.52
N GLY A 203 21.14 12.21 8.13
CA GLY A 203 21.03 13.57 7.63
C GLY A 203 19.62 14.15 7.76
N ARG A 204 19.43 15.27 7.09
CA ARG A 204 18.15 16.00 7.06
C ARG A 204 17.25 15.41 5.98
N HIS A 205 16.07 14.93 6.37
CA HIS A 205 15.08 14.33 5.49
C HIS A 205 13.70 14.92 5.69
N THR A 206 12.93 14.96 4.61
CA THR A 206 11.54 15.43 4.63
C THR A 206 10.61 14.27 4.37
N PHE A 207 9.70 14.02 5.30
CA PHE A 207 8.64 13.02 5.16
C PHE A 207 7.34 13.72 4.78
N PHE A 208 6.69 13.22 3.76
CA PHE A 208 5.40 13.70 3.30
C PHE A 208 4.30 12.73 3.73
N ALA A 209 3.13 13.25 4.05
CA ALA A 209 1.90 12.50 4.22
C ALA A 209 0.90 13.02 3.19
N ILE A 210 0.38 12.15 2.34
CA ILE A 210 -0.50 12.49 1.22
C ILE A 210 -1.77 11.66 1.36
N LEU A 211 -2.95 12.31 1.40
CA LEU A 211 -4.21 11.57 1.34
C LEU A 211 -4.43 11.03 -0.06
N GLU A 212 -4.81 9.75 -0.11
CA GLU A 212 -5.14 9.03 -1.33
C GLU A 212 -6.57 8.49 -1.24
N ASP A 213 -7.27 8.49 -2.36
CA ASP A 213 -8.56 7.80 -2.46
C ASP A 213 -8.38 6.26 -2.42
N ASN A 214 -9.47 5.52 -2.56
CA ASN A 214 -9.41 4.06 -2.49
C ASN A 214 -8.67 3.41 -3.69
N GLN A 215 -8.49 4.14 -4.79
CA GLN A 215 -7.79 3.70 -6.00
C GLN A 215 -6.35 4.24 -6.09
N HIS A 216 -5.81 4.78 -4.98
CA HIS A 216 -4.48 5.37 -4.87
C HIS A 216 -4.28 6.63 -5.73
N ALA A 217 -5.36 7.39 -5.99
CA ALA A 217 -5.23 8.69 -6.60
C ALA A 217 -5.08 9.77 -5.52
N PRO A 218 -4.07 10.68 -5.62
CA PRO A 218 -3.85 11.72 -4.65
C PRO A 218 -5.06 12.66 -4.52
N THR A 219 -5.50 12.87 -3.28
CA THR A 219 -6.55 13.85 -2.99
C THR A 219 -5.99 15.27 -3.15
N PRO A 220 -6.53 16.11 -4.05
CA PRO A 220 -6.00 17.44 -4.32
C PRO A 220 -5.83 18.28 -3.05
N HIS A 221 -4.67 18.93 -2.89
CA HIS A 221 -4.34 19.83 -1.78
C HIS A 221 -4.35 19.18 -0.38
N ALA A 222 -4.41 17.86 -0.29
CA ALA A 222 -4.48 17.12 0.97
C ALA A 222 -3.13 16.44 1.30
N GLN A 223 -2.09 17.25 1.47
CA GLN A 223 -0.76 16.77 1.86
C GLN A 223 -0.17 17.62 2.99
N ALA A 224 0.72 17.03 3.76
CA ALA A 224 1.53 17.66 4.79
C ALA A 224 2.97 17.14 4.72
N SER A 225 3.91 17.88 5.29
CA SER A 225 5.30 17.44 5.39
C SER A 225 5.93 17.79 6.73
N VAL A 226 6.93 17.02 7.13
CA VAL A 226 7.79 17.29 8.29
C VAL A 226 9.24 16.99 7.94
N THR A 227 10.14 17.90 8.29
CA THR A 227 11.58 17.70 8.14
C THR A 227 12.19 17.35 9.48
N VAL A 228 13.00 16.29 9.54
CA VAL A 228 13.71 15.79 10.73
C VAL A 228 15.17 15.49 10.41
N ASN A 229 15.98 15.26 11.45
CA ASN A 229 17.36 14.82 11.32
C ASN A 229 17.43 13.32 11.69
N VAL A 230 17.71 12.46 10.72
CA VAL A 230 17.92 11.01 10.92
C VAL A 230 19.36 10.78 11.38
N LYS A 231 19.57 9.96 12.43
CA LYS A 231 20.89 9.57 12.97
C LYS A 231 20.97 8.07 13.18
#